data_97fa5b99bebf490f9843cb3bdb1822b6
#
_entry.id   97fa5b99bebf490f9843cb3bdb1822b6
#
_cell.length_a   1.000
_cell.length_b   1.000
_cell.length_c   1.000
_cell.angle_alpha   90.00
_cell.angle_beta   90.00
_cell.angle_gamma   90.00
#
_symmetry.space_group_name_H-M   'P 1'
#
loop_
_entity.id
_entity.type
_entity.pdbx_description
1 polymer ?
#
loop_
_entity_poly.entity_id
_entity_poly.type
_entity_poly.pdbx_seq_one_letter_code
_entity_poly.pdbx_strand_id
1 'polypeptide(L)'
;MTQELPIPASRSFRFSGHETFPCRYTWLPKAVSHLEEDPLLFEEEDNAMVRLGVGKNMVRAIRFWADATGVAANGESSSMEVTPIGKEIFSRSGHDPFLEDIQTLWLLHWLLSSAQDEPLFAWNYLLNYWHRPEFTRSE
;
A
#
# COMPACT_ATOMS: atom_id res chain seq x y z
N MET A 1 -15.19 30.41 -8.99
CA MET A 1 -15.93 29.24 -8.49
C MET A 1 -15.13 28.00 -8.84
N THR A 2 -14.51 27.41 -7.86
CA THR A 2 -13.87 26.11 -8.00
C THR A 2 -14.97 25.05 -7.92
N GLN A 3 -15.34 24.46 -9.04
CA GLN A 3 -16.20 23.27 -9.03
C GLN A 3 -15.33 22.12 -8.47
N GLU A 4 -15.59 21.78 -7.21
CA GLU A 4 -15.12 20.51 -6.67
C GLU A 4 -15.84 19.42 -7.48
N LEU A 5 -15.09 18.55 -8.13
CA LEU A 5 -15.69 17.39 -8.80
C LEU A 5 -16.32 16.52 -7.72
N PRO A 6 -17.62 16.18 -7.85
CA PRO A 6 -18.26 15.38 -6.83
C PRO A 6 -17.63 13.99 -6.74
N ILE A 7 -17.26 13.58 -5.52
CA ILE A 7 -16.84 12.21 -5.26
C ILE A 7 -18.01 11.30 -5.58
N PRO A 8 -17.82 10.24 -6.39
CA PRO A 8 -18.89 9.31 -6.69
C PRO A 8 -19.48 8.69 -5.42
N ALA A 9 -20.75 8.86 -5.16
CA ALA A 9 -21.44 8.40 -3.95
C ALA A 9 -21.41 6.88 -3.74
N SER A 10 -21.09 6.12 -4.80
CA SER A 10 -21.03 4.65 -4.78
C SER A 10 -19.62 4.09 -4.47
N ARG A 11 -18.62 4.95 -4.26
CA ARG A 11 -17.23 4.51 -4.08
C ARG A 11 -16.90 4.32 -2.60
N SER A 12 -16.39 3.15 -2.25
CA SER A 12 -15.83 2.86 -0.94
C SER A 12 -14.42 3.41 -0.84
N PHE A 13 -14.06 4.01 0.29
CA PHE A 13 -12.73 4.56 0.57
C PHE A 13 -12.17 4.00 1.86
N ARG A 14 -10.83 3.87 1.92
CA ARG A 14 -10.11 3.60 3.17
C ARG A 14 -9.63 4.90 3.80
N PHE A 15 -9.89 5.07 5.10
CA PHE A 15 -9.46 6.23 5.87
C PHE A 15 -8.37 5.89 6.90
N SER A 16 -8.21 4.62 7.21
CA SER A 16 -7.31 4.12 8.26
C SER A 16 -6.86 2.69 7.96
N GLY A 17 -6.06 2.11 8.85
CA GLY A 17 -5.55 0.74 8.74
C GLY A 17 -4.02 0.66 8.75
N HIS A 18 -3.34 1.80 8.55
CA HIS A 18 -1.87 1.88 8.59
C HIS A 18 -1.30 2.00 10.01
N GLU A 19 -2.13 1.86 11.06
CA GLU A 19 -1.72 1.94 12.48
C GLU A 19 -0.89 3.21 12.79
N THR A 20 -1.19 4.33 12.12
CA THR A 20 -0.47 5.62 12.18
C THR A 20 0.97 5.60 11.63
N PHE A 21 1.42 4.49 11.05
CA PHE A 21 2.75 4.39 10.45
C PHE A 21 2.76 4.79 8.97
N PRO A 22 3.64 5.70 8.55
CA PRO A 22 3.93 5.90 7.13
C PRO A 22 4.59 4.65 6.55
N CYS A 23 4.46 4.41 5.26
CA CYS A 23 5.15 3.32 4.58
C CYS A 23 6.67 3.53 4.69
N ARG A 24 7.36 2.57 5.28
CA ARG A 24 8.81 2.61 5.39
C ARG A 24 9.46 1.92 4.20
N TYR A 25 10.61 2.43 3.84
CA TYR A 25 11.43 2.04 2.71
C TYR A 25 11.59 0.53 2.50
N THR A 26 11.86 -0.22 3.56
CA THR A 26 12.13 -1.66 3.49
C THR A 26 10.88 -2.54 3.55
N TRP A 27 9.72 -1.98 3.80
CA TRP A 27 8.52 -2.76 4.12
C TRP A 27 7.95 -3.52 2.93
N LEU A 28 7.86 -2.88 1.76
CA LEU A 28 7.31 -3.53 0.57
C LEU A 28 8.23 -4.62 0.02
N PRO A 29 9.55 -4.39 -0.13
CA PRO A 29 10.48 -5.47 -0.48
C PRO A 29 10.40 -6.66 0.48
N LYS A 30 10.36 -6.39 1.78
CA LYS A 30 10.29 -7.41 2.82
C LYS A 30 8.98 -8.20 2.76
N ALA A 31 7.85 -7.50 2.61
CA ALA A 31 6.54 -8.13 2.47
C ALA A 31 6.49 -9.06 1.26
N VAL A 32 6.92 -8.60 0.09
CA VAL A 32 6.92 -9.40 -1.13
C VAL A 32 7.81 -10.63 -0.98
N SER A 33 9.04 -10.47 -0.49
CA SER A 33 9.97 -11.58 -0.31
C SER A 33 9.39 -12.69 0.57
N HIS A 34 8.75 -12.33 1.69
CA HIS A 34 8.17 -13.33 2.60
C HIS A 34 6.84 -13.90 2.08
N LEU A 35 6.03 -13.11 1.38
CA LEU A 35 4.77 -13.60 0.80
C LEU A 35 4.99 -14.55 -0.37
N GLU A 36 6.07 -14.40 -1.13
CA GLU A 36 6.44 -15.37 -2.17
C GLU A 36 6.77 -16.75 -1.60
N GLU A 37 7.28 -16.81 -0.37
CA GLU A 37 7.57 -18.03 0.36
C GLU A 37 6.34 -18.60 1.08
N ASP A 38 5.50 -17.72 1.63
CA ASP A 38 4.37 -18.08 2.48
C ASP A 38 3.21 -17.07 2.36
N PRO A 39 2.19 -17.38 1.56
CA PRO A 39 1.00 -16.53 1.43
C PRO A 39 0.19 -16.34 2.73
N LEU A 40 0.40 -17.19 3.74
CA LEU A 40 -0.26 -17.11 5.05
C LEU A 40 0.55 -16.31 6.08
N LEU A 41 1.60 -15.61 5.66
CA LEU A 41 2.48 -14.81 6.52
C LEU A 41 1.73 -13.98 7.57
N PHE A 42 0.64 -13.34 7.17
CA PHE A 42 -0.12 -12.43 8.03
C PHE A 42 -1.28 -13.08 8.79
N GLU A 43 -1.47 -14.39 8.67
CA GLU A 43 -2.54 -15.10 9.39
C GLU A 43 -2.26 -15.13 10.90
N GLU A 44 -1.02 -15.39 11.28
CA GLU A 44 -0.57 -15.38 12.66
C GLU A 44 0.37 -14.20 12.93
N GLU A 45 -0.11 -13.18 13.65
CA GLU A 45 0.66 -11.95 13.91
C GLU A 45 2.00 -12.21 14.62
N ASP A 46 2.04 -13.15 15.58
CA ASP A 46 3.26 -13.45 16.33
C ASP A 46 4.34 -14.06 15.42
N ASN A 47 3.97 -14.96 14.53
CA ASN A 47 4.88 -15.51 13.53
C ASN A 47 5.36 -14.43 12.54
N ALA A 48 4.45 -13.59 12.08
CA ALA A 48 4.78 -12.47 11.20
C ALA A 48 5.76 -11.49 11.88
N MET A 49 5.58 -11.19 13.15
CA MET A 49 6.50 -10.34 13.93
C MET A 49 7.92 -10.89 13.92
N VAL A 50 8.09 -12.18 14.14
CA VAL A 50 9.41 -12.84 14.15
C VAL A 50 10.02 -12.83 12.75
N ARG A 51 9.26 -13.22 11.74
CA ARG A 51 9.74 -13.29 10.35
C ARG A 51 10.09 -11.92 9.76
N LEU A 52 9.26 -10.92 10.01
CA LEU A 52 9.47 -9.55 9.53
C LEU A 52 10.43 -8.75 10.45
N GLY A 53 10.67 -9.20 11.67
CA GLY A 53 11.53 -8.52 12.62
C GLY A 53 10.97 -7.17 13.08
N VAL A 54 9.65 -7.08 13.28
CA VAL A 54 8.95 -5.83 13.64
C VAL A 54 7.88 -6.08 14.69
N GLY A 55 7.39 -5.01 15.33
CA GLY A 55 6.29 -5.10 16.30
C GLY A 55 4.92 -5.34 15.67
N LYS A 56 3.95 -5.72 16.48
CA LYS A 56 2.59 -6.11 16.07
C LYS A 56 1.90 -5.06 15.18
N ASN A 57 1.88 -3.80 15.60
CA ASN A 57 1.25 -2.73 14.83
C ASN A 57 2.00 -2.47 13.51
N MET A 58 3.29 -2.69 13.48
CA MET A 58 4.08 -2.61 12.24
C MET A 58 3.76 -3.75 11.28
N VAL A 59 3.49 -4.97 11.78
CA VAL A 59 3.00 -6.08 10.93
C VAL A 59 1.71 -5.68 10.22
N ARG A 60 0.76 -5.11 10.95
CA ARG A 60 -0.51 -4.63 10.39
C ARG A 60 -0.30 -3.51 9.38
N ALA A 61 0.59 -2.57 9.69
CA ALA A 61 0.94 -1.48 8.79
C ALA A 61 1.60 -1.98 7.50
N ILE A 62 2.50 -2.95 7.57
CA ILE A 62 3.14 -3.57 6.39
C ILE A 62 2.09 -4.24 5.51
N ARG A 63 1.19 -5.03 6.11
CA ARG A 63 0.07 -5.64 5.38
C ARG A 63 -0.80 -4.60 4.68
N PHE A 64 -1.16 -3.54 5.39
CA PHE A 64 -1.95 -2.43 4.85
C PHE A 64 -1.26 -1.76 3.65
N TRP A 65 0.01 -1.41 3.77
CA TRP A 65 0.72 -0.73 2.69
C TRP A 65 0.97 -1.63 1.48
N ALA A 66 1.21 -2.92 1.68
CA ALA A 66 1.33 -3.88 0.59
C ALA A 66 0.04 -3.98 -0.23
N ASP A 67 -1.12 -3.99 0.44
CA ASP A 67 -2.43 -4.00 -0.22
C ASP A 67 -2.77 -2.62 -0.83
N ALA A 68 -2.59 -1.54 -0.10
CA ALA A 68 -2.93 -0.19 -0.56
C ALA A 68 -2.12 0.24 -1.80
N THR A 69 -0.86 -0.16 -1.92
CA THR A 69 -0.02 0.10 -3.09
C THR A 69 -0.27 -0.88 -4.24
N GLY A 70 -1.02 -1.94 -4.01
CA GLY A 70 -1.33 -2.95 -5.00
C GLY A 70 -0.19 -3.93 -5.30
N VAL A 71 0.89 -3.95 -4.48
CA VAL A 71 1.98 -4.94 -4.67
C VAL A 71 1.62 -6.32 -4.15
N ALA A 72 0.65 -6.40 -3.26
CA ALA A 72 0.02 -7.64 -2.84
C ALA A 72 -1.49 -7.42 -2.69
N ALA A 73 -2.26 -8.50 -2.70
CA ALA A 73 -3.72 -8.45 -2.57
C ALA A 73 -4.20 -9.57 -1.67
N ASN A 74 -5.29 -9.32 -0.95
CA ASN A 74 -5.94 -10.36 -0.15
C ASN A 74 -6.47 -11.45 -1.07
N GLY A 75 -6.10 -12.69 -0.79
CA GLY A 75 -6.58 -13.90 -1.44
C GLY A 75 -7.70 -14.58 -0.67
N GLU A 76 -7.90 -15.85 -0.93
CA GLU A 76 -8.87 -16.67 -0.21
C GLU A 76 -8.33 -17.09 1.16
N SER A 77 -9.23 -17.31 2.12
CA SER A 77 -8.91 -17.91 3.43
C SER A 77 -7.74 -17.22 4.17
N SER A 78 -7.80 -15.91 4.32
CA SER A 78 -6.78 -15.09 5.02
C SER A 78 -5.41 -15.03 4.36
N SER A 79 -5.23 -15.63 3.19
CA SER A 79 -3.99 -15.51 2.41
C SER A 79 -3.79 -14.10 1.87
N MET A 80 -2.56 -13.75 1.57
CA MET A 80 -2.19 -12.57 0.82
C MET A 80 -1.21 -12.96 -0.27
N GLU A 81 -1.50 -12.59 -1.50
CA GLU A 81 -0.71 -12.99 -2.65
C GLU A 81 -0.01 -11.79 -3.28
N VAL A 82 1.21 -11.99 -3.72
CA VAL A 82 1.95 -10.96 -4.46
C VAL A 82 1.32 -10.80 -5.85
N THR A 83 0.94 -9.59 -6.19
CA THR A 83 0.33 -9.26 -7.49
C THR A 83 1.38 -9.35 -8.62
N PRO A 84 0.94 -9.42 -9.89
CA PRO A 84 1.87 -9.36 -11.02
C PRO A 84 2.81 -8.15 -10.98
N ILE A 85 2.29 -6.96 -10.64
CA ILE A 85 3.13 -5.75 -10.52
C ILE A 85 4.09 -5.85 -9.34
N GLY A 86 3.65 -6.41 -8.21
CA GLY A 86 4.51 -6.64 -7.05
C GLY A 86 5.67 -7.58 -7.38
N LYS A 87 5.40 -8.66 -8.13
CA LYS A 87 6.44 -9.59 -8.60
C LYS A 87 7.41 -8.92 -9.58
N GLU A 88 6.90 -8.16 -10.52
CA GLU A 88 7.70 -7.46 -11.51
C GLU A 88 8.69 -6.47 -10.89
N ILE A 89 8.30 -5.83 -9.79
CA ILE A 89 9.16 -4.87 -9.09
C ILE A 89 10.07 -5.56 -8.08
N PHE A 90 9.51 -6.35 -7.15
CA PHE A 90 10.16 -6.73 -5.90
C PHE A 90 10.60 -8.18 -5.81
N SER A 91 10.26 -9.07 -6.75
CA SER A 91 10.81 -10.41 -6.76
C SER A 91 12.32 -10.37 -6.89
N ARG A 92 12.99 -11.46 -6.51
CA ARG A 92 14.46 -11.57 -6.58
C ARG A 92 15.03 -11.21 -7.96
N SER A 93 14.30 -11.50 -9.02
CA SER A 93 14.63 -11.14 -10.42
C SER A 93 13.87 -9.91 -10.93
N GLY A 94 13.18 -9.19 -10.07
CA GLY A 94 12.41 -7.99 -10.40
C GLY A 94 13.29 -6.79 -10.73
N HIS A 95 12.66 -5.70 -11.16
CA HIS A 95 13.37 -4.49 -11.59
C HIS A 95 14.04 -3.74 -10.44
N ASP A 96 13.46 -3.78 -9.24
CA ASP A 96 13.98 -3.04 -8.07
C ASP A 96 13.69 -3.79 -6.76
N PRO A 97 14.34 -4.95 -6.54
CA PRO A 97 14.04 -5.82 -5.39
C PRO A 97 14.22 -5.14 -4.02
N PHE A 98 15.01 -4.09 -3.93
CA PHE A 98 15.36 -3.42 -2.67
C PHE A 98 14.84 -1.97 -2.59
N LEU A 99 14.03 -1.55 -3.56
CA LEU A 99 13.47 -0.19 -3.62
C LEU A 99 14.55 0.90 -3.56
N GLU A 100 15.53 0.80 -4.45
CA GLU A 100 16.66 1.74 -4.55
C GLU A 100 16.45 2.81 -5.63
N ASP A 101 15.52 2.58 -6.57
CA ASP A 101 15.25 3.48 -7.68
C ASP A 101 14.12 4.47 -7.34
N ILE A 102 14.40 5.75 -7.51
CA ILE A 102 13.40 6.83 -7.33
C ILE A 102 12.19 6.66 -8.25
N GLN A 103 12.36 6.09 -9.43
CA GLN A 103 11.26 5.84 -10.36
C GLN A 103 10.26 4.83 -9.81
N THR A 104 10.74 3.84 -9.06
CA THR A 104 9.87 2.88 -8.36
C THR A 104 9.02 3.57 -7.29
N LEU A 105 9.59 4.54 -6.56
CA LEU A 105 8.82 5.33 -5.60
C LEU A 105 7.70 6.14 -6.28
N TRP A 106 7.97 6.74 -7.43
CA TRP A 106 6.95 7.44 -8.22
C TRP A 106 5.88 6.49 -8.74
N LEU A 107 6.25 5.30 -9.18
CA LEU A 107 5.30 4.28 -9.61
C LEU A 107 4.38 3.84 -8.46
N LEU A 108 4.94 3.55 -7.28
CA LEU A 108 4.16 3.19 -6.09
C LEU A 108 3.21 4.31 -5.67
N HIS A 109 3.68 5.55 -5.71
CA HIS A 109 2.85 6.72 -5.43
C HIS A 109 1.69 6.85 -6.42
N TRP A 110 1.96 6.64 -7.70
CA TRP A 110 0.91 6.63 -8.73
C TRP A 110 -0.09 5.50 -8.53
N LEU A 111 0.37 4.27 -8.25
CA LEU A 111 -0.50 3.13 -7.96
C LEU A 111 -1.42 3.42 -6.77
N LEU A 112 -0.87 3.98 -5.69
CA LEU A 112 -1.61 4.33 -4.49
C LEU A 112 -2.67 5.41 -4.76
N SER A 113 -2.33 6.44 -5.52
CA SER A 113 -3.22 7.57 -5.79
C SER A 113 -4.27 7.31 -6.87
N SER A 114 -4.00 6.36 -7.78
CA SER A 114 -4.90 6.00 -8.89
C SER A 114 -5.72 4.73 -8.64
N ALA A 115 -5.58 4.09 -7.46
CA ALA A 115 -6.33 2.89 -7.12
C ALA A 115 -7.84 3.09 -7.31
N GLN A 116 -8.52 2.09 -7.91
CA GLN A 116 -9.95 2.15 -8.20
C GLN A 116 -10.78 1.47 -7.10
N ASP A 117 -10.28 0.37 -6.57
CA ASP A 117 -10.95 -0.41 -5.53
C ASP A 117 -10.47 0.05 -4.16
N GLU A 118 -11.41 0.51 -3.33
CA GLU A 118 -11.15 0.99 -1.97
C GLU A 118 -9.90 1.86 -1.81
N PRO A 119 -9.74 2.93 -2.60
CA PRO A 119 -8.54 3.76 -2.53
C PRO A 119 -8.39 4.44 -1.17
N LEU A 120 -7.15 4.74 -0.81
CA LEU A 120 -6.86 5.55 0.37
C LEU A 120 -7.34 6.98 0.13
N PHE A 121 -8.34 7.42 0.92
CA PHE A 121 -9.09 8.66 0.68
C PHE A 121 -8.18 9.88 0.51
N ALA A 122 -7.28 10.12 1.45
CA ALA A 122 -6.43 11.33 1.42
C ALA A 122 -5.60 11.41 0.13
N TRP A 123 -4.96 10.32 -0.29
CA TRP A 123 -4.19 10.28 -1.54
C TRP A 123 -5.07 10.47 -2.77
N ASN A 124 -6.17 9.74 -2.83
CA ASN A 124 -7.08 9.82 -3.96
C ASN A 124 -7.70 11.22 -4.08
N TYR A 125 -8.16 11.79 -2.97
CA TYR A 125 -8.78 13.10 -2.96
C TYR A 125 -7.81 14.22 -3.31
N LEU A 126 -6.67 14.30 -2.64
CA LEU A 126 -5.70 15.37 -2.85
C LEU A 126 -5.12 15.38 -4.27
N LEU A 127 -4.92 14.20 -4.87
CA LEU A 127 -4.25 14.11 -6.17
C LEU A 127 -5.21 14.08 -7.37
N ASN A 128 -6.47 13.74 -7.16
CA ASN A 128 -7.45 13.66 -8.26
C ASN A 128 -8.59 14.68 -8.18
N TYR A 129 -8.91 15.18 -7.00
CA TYR A 129 -10.09 16.06 -6.81
C TYR A 129 -9.75 17.44 -6.23
N TRP A 130 -8.62 17.59 -5.55
CA TRP A 130 -8.19 18.87 -5.01
C TRP A 130 -7.53 19.71 -6.12
N HIS A 131 -8.12 20.86 -6.44
CA HIS A 131 -7.66 21.70 -7.56
C HIS A 131 -6.93 22.97 -7.13
N ARG A 132 -6.71 23.17 -5.83
CA ARG A 132 -5.93 24.29 -5.33
C ARG A 132 -4.46 23.92 -5.25
N PRO A 133 -3.52 24.86 -5.50
CA PRO A 133 -2.09 24.59 -5.41
C PRO A 133 -1.59 24.38 -3.97
N GLU A 134 -2.38 24.80 -3.01
CA GLU A 134 -2.05 24.76 -1.58
C GLU A 134 -3.22 24.21 -0.76
N PHE A 135 -2.92 23.57 0.35
CA PHE A 135 -3.89 23.16 1.35
C PHE A 135 -3.29 23.35 2.75
N THR A 136 -4.14 23.57 3.73
CA THR A 136 -3.75 23.70 5.13
C THR A 136 -4.23 22.50 5.94
N ARG A 137 -3.66 22.31 7.13
CA ARG A 137 -4.04 21.19 8.01
C ARG A 137 -5.53 21.23 8.42
N SER A 138 -6.16 22.39 8.33
CA SER A 138 -7.57 22.58 8.69
C SER A 138 -8.55 22.36 7.53
N GLU A 139 -8.05 22.17 6.33
CA GLU A 139 -8.80 21.81 5.12
C GLU A 139 -8.74 20.31 4.86
#